data_ce98b3318c196d7e9c78a05352aeebe5
#
_entry.id   ce98b3318c196d7e9c78a05352aeebe5
#
_cell.length_a   1.000
_cell.length_b   1.000
_cell.length_c   1.000
_cell.angle_alpha   90.00
_cell.angle_beta   90.00
_cell.angle_gamma   90.00
#
_symmetry.space_group_name_H-M   'P 1'
#
loop_
_entity.id
_entity.type
_entity.pdbx_description
1 polymer ?
#
loop_
_entity_poly.entity_id
_entity_poly.type
_entity_poly.pdbx_seq_one_letter_code
_entity_poly.pdbx_strand_id
1 'polypeptide(L)'
;KAPIAQVADRVSGVFVPVVITLAFITGVVWLLAGAGVGKALSYAISVLVISCPCSLGLATPVAIMVGNGRGAGQGILFKNATALEQTGRTNFVVLDKTGTVTEGKPRVTDICPADGVSAETLLQVASSLEQKSEHPLARAVCERAQEEGIVSEEAADFKALPGWGVEGTLGQKSAFGGKAALLVERGLMTESFLRRGEELAGEGKTPL
;
A
#
# COMPACT_ATOMS: atom_id res chain seq x y z
N LYS A 1 11.17 -19.82 6.86
CA LYS A 1 11.30 -20.65 5.65
C LYS A 1 9.96 -20.72 4.96
N ALA A 2 9.92 -20.69 3.61
CA ALA A 2 8.69 -20.90 2.85
C ALA A 2 8.10 -22.29 3.16
N PRO A 3 6.77 -22.47 3.20
CA PRO A 3 6.13 -23.75 3.43
C PRO A 3 6.63 -24.86 2.49
N ILE A 4 6.82 -24.54 1.21
CA ILE A 4 7.37 -25.49 0.23
C ILE A 4 8.80 -25.94 0.55
N ALA A 5 9.63 -25.08 1.15
CA ALA A 5 10.98 -25.45 1.59
C ALA A 5 10.94 -26.44 2.77
N GLN A 6 9.95 -26.33 3.67
CA GLN A 6 9.77 -27.28 4.77
C GLN A 6 9.35 -28.66 4.28
N VAL A 7 8.55 -28.71 3.22
CA VAL A 7 8.17 -29.97 2.57
C VAL A 7 9.40 -30.64 1.94
N ALA A 8 10.23 -29.86 1.23
CA ALA A 8 11.47 -30.35 0.64
C ALA A 8 12.43 -30.89 1.72
N ASP A 9 12.60 -30.17 2.84
CA ASP A 9 13.43 -30.60 3.98
C ASP A 9 12.90 -31.94 4.57
N ARG A 10 11.59 -32.09 4.72
CA ARG A 10 10.96 -33.33 5.25
C ARG A 10 11.15 -34.50 4.31
N VAL A 11 10.93 -34.30 3.00
CA VAL A 11 11.14 -35.35 2.00
C VAL A 11 12.62 -35.78 2.01
N SER A 12 13.55 -34.85 2.02
CA SER A 12 14.98 -35.14 2.08
C SER A 12 15.36 -35.91 3.34
N GLY A 13 14.73 -35.60 4.48
CA GLY A 13 14.99 -36.26 5.76
C GLY A 13 14.66 -37.77 5.76
N VAL A 14 13.72 -38.22 4.92
CA VAL A 14 13.38 -39.65 4.75
C VAL A 14 14.16 -40.24 3.56
N PHE A 15 14.23 -39.51 2.47
CA PHE A 15 14.84 -39.96 1.22
C PHE A 15 16.35 -40.28 1.35
N VAL A 16 17.10 -39.41 2.01
CA VAL A 16 18.55 -39.58 2.16
C VAL A 16 18.94 -40.86 2.90
N PRO A 17 18.36 -41.18 4.09
CA PRO A 17 18.63 -42.47 4.74
C PRO A 17 18.29 -43.71 3.88
N VAL A 18 17.16 -43.63 3.16
CA VAL A 18 16.75 -44.74 2.26
C VAL A 18 17.77 -44.96 1.15
N VAL A 19 18.22 -43.87 0.50
CA VAL A 19 19.24 -43.97 -0.57
C VAL A 19 20.59 -44.46 -0.06
N ILE A 20 21.02 -44.00 1.10
CA ILE A 20 22.27 -44.52 1.72
C ILE A 20 22.14 -46.04 1.98
N THR A 21 21.02 -46.50 2.50
CA THR A 21 20.77 -47.91 2.76
C THR A 21 20.81 -48.72 1.44
N LEU A 22 20.15 -48.22 0.39
CA LEU A 22 20.17 -48.87 -0.94
C LEU A 22 21.56 -48.93 -1.54
N ALA A 23 22.33 -47.85 -1.42
CA ALA A 23 23.72 -47.82 -1.89
C ALA A 23 24.61 -48.85 -1.15
N PHE A 24 24.42 -48.93 0.19
CA PHE A 24 25.13 -49.93 0.98
C PHE A 24 24.76 -51.36 0.56
N ILE A 25 23.47 -51.67 0.44
CA ILE A 25 23.00 -52.97 -0.04
C ILE A 25 23.56 -53.28 -1.43
N THR A 26 23.55 -52.35 -2.37
CA THR A 26 24.10 -52.49 -3.70
C THR A 26 25.58 -52.88 -3.64
N GLY A 27 26.36 -52.14 -2.82
CA GLY A 27 27.79 -52.42 -2.65
C GLY A 27 28.03 -53.84 -2.12
N VAL A 28 27.29 -54.26 -1.08
CA VAL A 28 27.39 -55.61 -0.50
C VAL A 28 27.03 -56.69 -1.50
N VAL A 29 25.91 -56.54 -2.19
CA VAL A 29 25.45 -57.53 -3.19
C VAL A 29 26.47 -57.75 -4.29
N TRP A 30 27.06 -56.69 -4.85
CA TRP A 30 28.06 -56.79 -5.88
C TRP A 30 29.40 -57.37 -5.39
N LEU A 31 29.75 -57.09 -4.12
CA LEU A 31 30.92 -57.74 -3.49
C LEU A 31 30.71 -59.27 -3.37
N LEU A 32 29.57 -59.70 -2.91
CA LEU A 32 29.23 -61.11 -2.78
C LEU A 32 29.08 -61.82 -4.13
N ALA A 33 28.67 -61.07 -5.17
CA ALA A 33 28.62 -61.57 -6.54
C ALA A 33 30.03 -61.68 -7.24
N GLY A 34 31.09 -61.37 -6.51
CA GLY A 34 32.45 -61.50 -7.01
C GLY A 34 32.95 -60.42 -7.98
N ALA A 35 32.26 -59.28 -8.02
CA ALA A 35 32.60 -58.19 -8.92
C ALA A 35 33.91 -57.43 -8.58
N GLY A 36 34.52 -57.72 -7.45
CA GLY A 36 35.65 -57.00 -6.90
C GLY A 36 35.29 -55.66 -6.26
N VAL A 37 36.13 -55.22 -5.33
CA VAL A 37 35.89 -54.03 -4.48
C VAL A 37 35.68 -52.76 -5.29
N GLY A 38 36.49 -52.56 -6.35
CA GLY A 38 36.43 -51.34 -7.19
C GLY A 38 35.09 -51.17 -7.91
N LYS A 39 34.55 -52.27 -8.50
CA LYS A 39 33.27 -52.25 -9.19
C LYS A 39 32.08 -52.10 -8.19
N ALA A 40 32.11 -52.84 -7.10
CA ALA A 40 31.10 -52.76 -6.06
C ALA A 40 30.97 -51.31 -5.49
N LEU A 41 32.11 -50.70 -5.22
CA LEU A 41 32.17 -49.32 -4.76
C LEU A 41 31.64 -48.32 -5.82
N SER A 42 32.05 -48.53 -7.09
CA SER A 42 31.54 -47.69 -8.18
C SER A 42 30.01 -47.73 -8.31
N TYR A 43 29.40 -48.91 -8.22
CA TYR A 43 27.94 -49.05 -8.30
C TYR A 43 27.25 -48.42 -7.07
N ALA A 44 27.79 -48.59 -5.87
CA ALA A 44 27.27 -47.96 -4.67
C ALA A 44 27.30 -46.40 -4.76
N ILE A 45 28.41 -45.85 -5.23
CA ILE A 45 28.55 -44.40 -5.46
C ILE A 45 27.57 -43.93 -6.54
N SER A 46 27.41 -44.69 -7.61
CA SER A 46 26.45 -44.34 -8.69
C SER A 46 25.02 -44.21 -8.16
N VAL A 47 24.59 -45.11 -7.26
CA VAL A 47 23.27 -45.02 -6.61
C VAL A 47 23.17 -43.73 -5.81
N LEU A 48 24.17 -43.34 -5.05
CA LEU A 48 24.18 -42.09 -4.27
C LEU A 48 24.08 -40.86 -5.16
N VAL A 49 24.89 -40.80 -6.23
CA VAL A 49 24.98 -39.62 -7.12
C VAL A 49 23.72 -39.44 -7.93
N ILE A 50 23.15 -40.53 -8.50
CA ILE A 50 21.93 -40.48 -9.33
C ILE A 50 20.71 -40.12 -8.50
N SER A 51 20.65 -40.61 -7.27
CA SER A 51 19.51 -40.38 -6.37
C SER A 51 19.58 -39.07 -5.61
N CYS A 52 20.55 -38.20 -5.86
CA CYS A 52 20.66 -36.92 -5.13
C CYS A 52 19.50 -35.99 -5.44
N PRO A 53 18.69 -35.54 -4.47
CA PRO A 53 17.64 -34.54 -4.68
C PRO A 53 18.17 -33.11 -4.69
N CYS A 54 19.43 -32.92 -5.17
CA CYS A 54 20.14 -31.62 -5.08
C CYS A 54 19.41 -30.51 -5.84
N SER A 55 18.74 -30.83 -6.95
CA SER A 55 17.93 -29.89 -7.71
C SER A 55 16.73 -29.35 -6.92
N LEU A 56 16.09 -30.18 -6.07
CA LEU A 56 14.98 -29.78 -5.23
C LEU A 56 15.42 -28.76 -4.16
N GLY A 57 16.61 -28.96 -3.58
CA GLY A 57 17.17 -28.06 -2.57
C GLY A 57 17.56 -26.69 -3.12
N LEU A 58 17.91 -26.59 -4.42
CA LEU A 58 18.29 -25.33 -5.06
C LEU A 58 17.12 -24.62 -5.75
N ALA A 59 16.15 -25.34 -6.26
CA ALA A 59 15.05 -24.78 -7.05
C ALA A 59 14.22 -23.76 -6.24
N THR A 60 13.88 -24.10 -4.99
CA THR A 60 13.05 -23.22 -4.14
C THR A 60 13.73 -21.90 -3.78
N PRO A 61 14.99 -21.87 -3.28
CA PRO A 61 15.69 -20.61 -3.03
C PRO A 61 15.85 -19.74 -4.28
N VAL A 62 16.15 -20.34 -5.43
CA VAL A 62 16.28 -19.62 -6.69
C VAL A 62 14.94 -19.01 -7.12
N ALA A 63 13.85 -19.77 -7.05
CA ALA A 63 12.52 -19.27 -7.39
C ALA A 63 12.11 -18.09 -6.48
N ILE A 64 12.38 -18.19 -5.17
CA ILE A 64 12.13 -17.10 -4.22
C ILE A 64 12.97 -15.87 -4.55
N MET A 65 14.25 -16.05 -4.86
CA MET A 65 15.16 -14.96 -5.21
C MET A 65 14.69 -14.23 -6.47
N VAL A 66 14.33 -14.97 -7.52
CA VAL A 66 13.79 -14.42 -8.77
C VAL A 66 12.44 -13.72 -8.52
N GLY A 67 11.54 -14.33 -7.74
CA GLY A 67 10.25 -13.75 -7.38
C GLY A 67 10.39 -12.42 -6.61
N ASN A 68 11.26 -12.38 -5.62
CA ASN A 68 11.58 -11.16 -4.88
C ASN A 68 12.17 -10.07 -5.77
N GLY A 69 13.10 -10.45 -6.66
CA GLY A 69 13.74 -9.53 -7.60
C GLY A 69 12.72 -8.90 -8.57
N ARG A 70 11.79 -9.70 -9.10
CA ARG A 70 10.71 -9.20 -9.95
C ARG A 70 9.73 -8.31 -9.19
N GLY A 71 9.36 -8.69 -7.97
CA GLY A 71 8.53 -7.87 -7.10
C GLY A 71 9.18 -6.52 -6.81
N ALA A 72 10.44 -6.52 -6.40
CA ALA A 72 11.19 -5.29 -6.12
C ALA A 72 11.27 -4.36 -7.34
N GLY A 73 11.45 -4.92 -8.53
CA GLY A 73 11.43 -4.15 -9.78
C GLY A 73 10.08 -3.50 -10.10
N GLN A 74 8.99 -3.93 -9.46
CA GLN A 74 7.64 -3.33 -9.51
C GLN A 74 7.30 -2.52 -8.25
N GLY A 75 8.27 -2.27 -7.38
CA GLY A 75 8.05 -1.57 -6.11
C GLY A 75 7.38 -2.43 -5.01
N ILE A 76 7.27 -3.74 -5.22
CA ILE A 76 6.65 -4.67 -4.27
C ILE A 76 7.73 -5.36 -3.45
N LEU A 77 7.76 -5.12 -2.13
CA LEU A 77 8.72 -5.73 -1.22
C LEU A 77 8.02 -6.80 -0.35
N PHE A 78 8.43 -8.05 -0.52
CA PHE A 78 7.93 -9.14 0.31
C PHE A 78 8.69 -9.22 1.62
N LYS A 79 7.98 -9.26 2.73
CA LYS A 79 8.55 -9.33 4.08
C LYS A 79 9.34 -10.63 4.31
N ASN A 80 8.90 -11.72 3.71
CA ASN A 80 9.53 -13.03 3.78
C ASN A 80 9.05 -13.95 2.65
N ALA A 81 9.72 -15.09 2.48
CA ALA A 81 9.39 -16.08 1.46
C ALA A 81 7.98 -16.68 1.59
N THR A 82 7.44 -16.75 2.80
CA THR A 82 6.07 -17.22 3.04
C THR A 82 5.05 -16.25 2.48
N ALA A 83 5.26 -14.94 2.65
CA ALA A 83 4.40 -13.91 2.08
C ALA A 83 4.38 -13.97 0.55
N LEU A 84 5.54 -14.17 -0.08
CA LEU A 84 5.63 -14.35 -1.53
C LEU A 84 4.83 -15.57 -2.00
N GLU A 85 4.97 -16.72 -1.34
CA GLU A 85 4.24 -17.94 -1.69
C GLU A 85 2.73 -17.78 -1.50
N GLN A 86 2.30 -17.15 -0.40
CA GLN A 86 0.89 -16.94 -0.10
C GLN A 86 0.22 -15.95 -1.04
N THR A 87 0.95 -14.94 -1.52
CA THR A 87 0.43 -13.94 -2.46
C THR A 87 -0.09 -14.61 -3.74
N GLY A 88 0.59 -15.66 -4.24
CA GLY A 88 0.15 -16.42 -5.40
C GLY A 88 -1.16 -17.21 -5.19
N ARG A 89 -1.64 -17.36 -3.95
CA ARG A 89 -2.87 -18.07 -3.59
C ARG A 89 -4.00 -17.16 -3.13
N THR A 90 -3.79 -15.84 -3.23
CA THR A 90 -4.75 -14.84 -2.77
C THR A 90 -5.95 -14.80 -3.72
N ASN A 91 -7.16 -14.97 -3.17
CA ASN A 91 -8.43 -14.90 -3.91
C ASN A 91 -9.18 -13.59 -3.64
N PHE A 92 -8.91 -12.93 -2.50
CA PHE A 92 -9.52 -11.68 -2.08
C PHE A 92 -8.47 -10.68 -1.67
N VAL A 93 -8.62 -9.42 -2.09
CA VAL A 93 -7.77 -8.31 -1.72
C VAL A 93 -8.64 -7.25 -1.08
N VAL A 94 -8.32 -6.86 0.15
CA VAL A 94 -8.95 -5.76 0.86
C VAL A 94 -7.98 -4.58 0.85
N LEU A 95 -8.40 -3.47 0.24
CA LEU A 95 -7.59 -2.27 0.12
C LEU A 95 -8.15 -1.19 1.05
N ASP A 96 -7.28 -0.56 1.83
CA ASP A 96 -7.63 0.69 2.48
C ASP A 96 -7.75 1.80 1.43
N LYS A 97 -8.71 2.72 1.63
CA LYS A 97 -8.93 3.82 0.68
C LYS A 97 -7.82 4.86 0.80
N THR A 98 -7.60 5.36 2.00
CA THR A 98 -6.81 6.57 2.22
C THR A 98 -5.31 6.26 2.26
N GLY A 99 -4.53 6.84 1.35
CA GLY A 99 -3.09 6.60 1.26
C GLY A 99 -2.69 5.27 0.62
N THR A 100 -3.67 4.44 0.18
CA THR A 100 -3.44 3.20 -0.57
C THR A 100 -4.06 3.28 -1.96
N VAL A 101 -5.37 3.48 -2.05
CA VAL A 101 -6.07 3.70 -3.34
C VAL A 101 -5.96 5.17 -3.75
N THR A 102 -5.95 6.07 -2.77
CA THR A 102 -5.75 7.51 -2.96
C THR A 102 -4.36 7.92 -2.46
N GLU A 103 -3.87 9.06 -2.94
CA GLU A 103 -2.59 9.61 -2.50
C GLU A 103 -2.58 10.10 -1.04
N GLY A 104 -3.75 10.17 -0.39
CA GLY A 104 -3.89 10.71 0.96
C GLY A 104 -3.66 12.22 1.06
N LYS A 105 -3.54 12.90 -0.08
CA LYS A 105 -3.32 14.36 -0.19
C LYS A 105 -4.55 14.98 -0.84
N PRO A 106 -5.44 15.61 -0.07
CA PRO A 106 -6.56 16.35 -0.64
C PRO A 106 -6.05 17.52 -1.47
N ARG A 107 -6.77 17.85 -2.55
CA ARG A 107 -6.51 19.00 -3.43
C ARG A 107 -7.81 19.71 -3.75
N VAL A 108 -7.77 21.03 -3.89
CA VAL A 108 -8.89 21.81 -4.41
C VAL A 108 -9.06 21.53 -5.89
N THR A 109 -10.18 20.94 -6.27
CA THR A 109 -10.51 20.61 -7.67
C THR A 109 -11.45 21.64 -8.29
N ASP A 110 -12.39 22.15 -7.51
CA ASP A 110 -13.44 23.07 -7.96
C ASP A 110 -13.55 24.25 -7.00
N ILE A 111 -13.74 25.43 -7.55
CA ILE A 111 -14.01 26.66 -6.82
C ILE A 111 -15.35 27.19 -7.33
N CYS A 112 -16.35 27.25 -6.45
CA CYS A 112 -17.71 27.62 -6.81
C CYS A 112 -18.11 28.91 -6.04
N PRO A 113 -17.77 30.11 -6.55
CA PRO A 113 -18.11 31.36 -5.91
C PRO A 113 -19.62 31.69 -6.05
N ALA A 114 -20.12 32.51 -5.13
CA ALA A 114 -21.46 33.08 -5.23
C ALA A 114 -21.53 34.13 -6.35
N ASP A 115 -22.74 34.44 -6.80
CA ASP A 115 -22.96 35.46 -7.82
C ASP A 115 -22.35 36.80 -7.40
N GLY A 116 -21.55 37.38 -8.30
CA GLY A 116 -20.84 38.63 -8.03
C GLY A 116 -19.53 38.52 -7.24
N VAL A 117 -19.12 37.30 -6.87
CA VAL A 117 -17.83 37.04 -6.20
C VAL A 117 -16.89 36.35 -7.17
N SER A 118 -15.65 36.80 -7.27
CA SER A 118 -14.66 36.09 -8.09
C SER A 118 -14.10 34.85 -7.38
N ALA A 119 -13.65 33.86 -8.16
CA ALA A 119 -12.97 32.67 -7.62
C ALA A 119 -11.72 33.06 -6.81
N GLU A 120 -10.99 34.07 -7.28
CA GLU A 120 -9.81 34.63 -6.60
C GLU A 120 -10.17 35.19 -5.23
N THR A 121 -11.25 35.99 -5.12
CA THR A 121 -11.72 36.53 -3.83
C THR A 121 -12.13 35.42 -2.88
N LEU A 122 -12.89 34.45 -3.37
CA LEU A 122 -13.31 33.29 -2.53
C LEU A 122 -12.08 32.52 -2.02
N LEU A 123 -11.12 32.24 -2.89
CA LEU A 123 -9.92 31.49 -2.52
C LEU A 123 -9.03 32.30 -1.56
N GLN A 124 -8.95 33.62 -1.73
CA GLN A 124 -8.24 34.51 -0.80
C GLN A 124 -8.87 34.46 0.60
N VAL A 125 -10.17 34.61 0.72
CA VAL A 125 -10.88 34.53 2.00
C VAL A 125 -10.71 33.15 2.64
N ALA A 126 -10.90 32.09 1.86
CA ALA A 126 -10.77 30.71 2.34
C ALA A 126 -9.34 30.43 2.84
N SER A 127 -8.32 30.79 2.07
CA SER A 127 -6.94 30.56 2.46
C SER A 127 -6.53 31.42 3.68
N SER A 128 -7.05 32.64 3.78
CA SER A 128 -6.81 33.51 4.94
C SER A 128 -7.38 32.93 6.23
N LEU A 129 -8.55 32.28 6.18
CA LEU A 129 -9.13 31.59 7.33
C LEU A 129 -8.36 30.31 7.67
N GLU A 130 -7.98 29.53 6.67
CA GLU A 130 -7.41 28.22 6.87
C GLU A 130 -5.91 28.20 7.21
N GLN A 131 -5.21 29.35 7.12
CA GLN A 131 -3.78 29.46 7.45
C GLN A 131 -3.41 28.94 8.84
N LYS A 132 -4.31 29.13 9.81
CA LYS A 132 -4.10 28.73 11.22
C LYS A 132 -4.69 27.35 11.53
N SER A 133 -5.27 26.69 10.55
CA SER A 133 -5.89 25.38 10.69
C SER A 133 -4.89 24.25 10.38
N GLU A 134 -4.81 23.25 11.24
CA GLU A 134 -3.96 22.06 11.03
C GLU A 134 -4.68 20.95 10.22
N HIS A 135 -5.89 21.20 9.78
CA HIS A 135 -6.68 20.21 9.07
C HIS A 135 -6.10 19.92 7.68
N PRO A 136 -6.07 18.67 7.18
CA PRO A 136 -5.53 18.35 5.85
C PRO A 136 -6.20 19.11 4.70
N LEU A 137 -7.50 19.40 4.81
CA LEU A 137 -8.23 20.21 3.81
C LEU A 137 -7.79 21.67 3.82
N ALA A 138 -7.47 22.23 4.98
CA ALA A 138 -6.93 23.58 5.10
C ALA A 138 -5.62 23.74 4.31
N ARG A 139 -4.74 22.75 4.44
CA ARG A 139 -3.49 22.73 3.67
C ARG A 139 -3.77 22.75 2.17
N ALA A 140 -4.74 21.96 1.69
CA ALA A 140 -5.11 21.94 0.27
C ALA A 140 -5.59 23.30 -0.23
N VAL A 141 -6.37 24.04 0.57
CA VAL A 141 -6.83 25.39 0.23
C VAL A 141 -5.65 26.37 0.17
N CYS A 142 -4.75 26.33 1.16
CA CYS A 142 -3.57 27.20 1.20
C CYS A 142 -2.60 26.89 0.05
N GLU A 143 -2.35 25.62 -0.25
CA GLU A 143 -1.52 25.20 -1.40
C GLU A 143 -2.10 25.71 -2.72
N ARG A 144 -3.43 25.60 -2.91
CA ARG A 144 -4.08 26.11 -4.12
C ARG A 144 -3.97 27.63 -4.24
N ALA A 145 -4.15 28.38 -3.15
CA ALA A 145 -3.97 29.82 -3.16
C ALA A 145 -2.54 30.23 -3.52
N GLN A 146 -1.55 29.51 -3.00
CA GLN A 146 -0.15 29.72 -3.32
C GLN A 146 0.18 29.44 -4.80
N GLU A 147 -0.37 28.35 -5.36
CA GLU A 147 -0.23 27.99 -6.78
C GLU A 147 -0.78 29.10 -7.71
N GLU A 148 -1.88 29.74 -7.32
CA GLU A 148 -2.48 30.85 -8.05
C GLU A 148 -1.86 32.24 -7.76
N GLY A 149 -0.86 32.29 -6.87
CA GLY A 149 -0.19 33.52 -6.49
C GLY A 149 -1.03 34.47 -5.63
N ILE A 150 -2.05 33.93 -4.96
CA ILE A 150 -2.97 34.69 -4.10
C ILE A 150 -2.30 34.90 -2.74
N VAL A 151 -2.26 36.14 -2.30
CA VAL A 151 -1.75 36.51 -0.98
C VAL A 151 -2.88 36.43 0.04
N SER A 152 -2.72 35.53 1.00
CA SER A 152 -3.67 35.38 2.12
C SER A 152 -3.41 36.46 3.18
N GLU A 153 -4.49 37.00 3.76
CA GLU A 153 -4.42 37.94 4.87
C GLU A 153 -4.42 37.19 6.21
N GLU A 154 -3.90 37.82 7.26
CA GLU A 154 -3.98 37.22 8.58
C GLU A 154 -5.38 37.43 9.19
N ALA A 155 -6.08 36.32 9.50
CA ALA A 155 -7.36 36.39 10.18
C ALA A 155 -7.16 36.73 11.68
N ALA A 156 -7.86 37.78 12.14
CA ALA A 156 -8.00 38.09 13.55
C ALA A 156 -9.09 37.21 14.18
N ASP A 157 -9.05 37.05 15.51
CA ASP A 157 -10.04 36.30 16.30
C ASP A 157 -10.31 34.88 15.77
N PHE A 158 -9.28 34.23 15.21
CA PHE A 158 -9.41 32.88 14.66
C PHE A 158 -9.84 31.89 15.72
N LYS A 159 -10.87 31.10 15.39
CA LYS A 159 -11.36 29.98 16.20
C LYS A 159 -11.61 28.75 15.34
N ALA A 160 -11.04 27.64 15.74
CA ALA A 160 -11.42 26.34 15.22
C ALA A 160 -12.71 25.87 15.93
N LEU A 161 -13.71 25.46 15.15
CA LEU A 161 -14.98 24.88 15.62
C LEU A 161 -14.88 23.35 15.40
N PRO A 162 -14.56 22.55 16.45
CA PRO A 162 -14.31 21.13 16.28
C PRO A 162 -15.48 20.40 15.63
N GLY A 163 -15.19 19.75 14.49
CA GLY A 163 -16.19 19.01 13.72
C GLY A 163 -17.09 19.87 12.80
N TRP A 164 -17.00 21.20 12.84
CA TRP A 164 -17.83 22.13 12.07
C TRP A 164 -17.04 22.95 11.06
N GLY A 165 -15.90 23.50 11.44
CA GLY A 165 -15.09 24.33 10.57
C GLY A 165 -14.25 25.34 11.32
N VAL A 166 -14.07 26.52 10.73
CA VAL A 166 -13.28 27.64 11.28
C VAL A 166 -14.04 28.95 11.18
N GLU A 167 -13.76 29.88 12.06
CA GLU A 167 -14.27 31.25 12.00
C GLU A 167 -13.13 32.24 12.30
N GLY A 168 -13.27 33.46 11.79
CA GLY A 168 -12.32 34.55 12.03
C GLY A 168 -12.81 35.84 11.44
N THR A 169 -12.03 36.90 11.67
CA THR A 169 -12.31 38.25 11.17
C THR A 169 -11.27 38.64 10.15
N LEU A 170 -11.68 39.01 8.94
CA LEU A 170 -10.83 39.54 7.88
C LEU A 170 -11.17 41.02 7.66
N GLY A 171 -10.22 41.90 8.04
CA GLY A 171 -10.49 43.35 8.11
C GLY A 171 -11.58 43.66 9.13
N GLN A 172 -12.78 44.06 8.68
CA GLN A 172 -13.92 44.36 9.54
C GLN A 172 -15.10 43.36 9.34
N LYS A 173 -14.90 42.29 8.62
CA LYS A 173 -15.93 41.31 8.28
C LYS A 173 -15.67 39.97 8.96
N SER A 174 -16.70 39.40 9.57
CA SER A 174 -16.66 38.03 10.04
C SER A 174 -16.69 37.08 8.85
N ALA A 175 -15.83 36.06 8.86
CA ALA A 175 -15.77 35.03 7.86
C ALA A 175 -15.85 33.64 8.50
N PHE A 176 -16.49 32.71 7.80
CA PHE A 176 -16.69 31.33 8.22
C PHE A 176 -16.33 30.37 7.10
N GLY A 177 -15.69 29.29 7.45
CA GLY A 177 -15.38 28.19 6.54
C GLY A 177 -15.69 26.85 7.20
N GLY A 178 -16.30 25.90 6.47
CA GLY A 178 -16.56 24.58 7.02
C GLY A 178 -17.75 23.86 6.42
N LYS A 179 -18.34 22.96 7.19
CA LYS A 179 -19.44 22.11 6.71
C LYS A 179 -20.69 22.92 6.35
N ALA A 180 -21.35 22.52 5.26
CA ALA A 180 -22.61 23.11 4.81
C ALA A 180 -23.67 23.18 5.93
N ALA A 181 -23.75 22.19 6.81
CA ALA A 181 -24.69 22.17 7.93
C ALA A 181 -24.56 23.38 8.86
N LEU A 182 -23.34 23.86 9.12
CA LEU A 182 -23.08 25.07 9.92
C LEU A 182 -23.65 26.33 9.23
N LEU A 183 -23.45 26.43 7.92
CA LEU A 183 -23.91 27.56 7.12
C LEU A 183 -25.45 27.57 7.00
N VAL A 184 -26.07 26.38 6.93
CA VAL A 184 -27.54 26.24 6.97
C VAL A 184 -28.09 26.70 8.29
N GLU A 185 -27.52 26.27 9.44
CA GLU A 185 -27.95 26.66 10.78
C GLU A 185 -27.88 28.19 10.99
N ARG A 186 -26.85 28.83 10.38
CA ARG A 186 -26.67 30.29 10.44
C ARG A 186 -27.48 31.06 9.39
N GLY A 187 -28.27 30.37 8.54
CA GLY A 187 -29.08 31.00 7.48
C GLY A 187 -28.24 31.61 6.35
N LEU A 188 -27.01 31.17 6.17
CA LEU A 188 -26.06 31.69 5.19
C LEU A 188 -25.97 30.83 3.92
N MET A 189 -26.60 29.66 3.90
CA MET A 189 -26.57 28.73 2.77
C MET A 189 -27.82 28.84 1.91
N THR A 190 -27.66 28.92 0.61
CA THR A 190 -28.79 28.88 -0.33
C THR A 190 -29.03 27.46 -0.82
N GLU A 191 -30.26 27.16 -1.24
CA GLU A 191 -30.64 25.83 -1.75
C GLU A 191 -29.82 25.42 -2.99
N SER A 192 -29.47 26.39 -3.84
CA SER A 192 -28.63 26.16 -5.02
C SER A 192 -27.22 25.66 -4.64
N PHE A 193 -26.62 26.23 -3.61
CA PHE A 193 -25.31 25.77 -3.13
C PHE A 193 -25.38 24.41 -2.45
N LEU A 194 -26.42 24.12 -1.69
CA LEU A 194 -26.64 22.80 -1.09
C LEU A 194 -26.71 21.73 -2.18
N ARG A 195 -27.55 21.93 -3.20
CA ARG A 195 -27.66 21.00 -4.31
C ARG A 195 -26.33 20.82 -5.06
N ARG A 196 -25.60 21.91 -5.30
CA ARG A 196 -24.28 21.84 -5.94
C ARG A 196 -23.27 21.07 -5.09
N GLY A 197 -23.29 21.26 -3.79
CA GLY A 197 -22.46 20.49 -2.84
C GLY A 197 -22.79 18.99 -2.87
N GLU A 198 -24.07 18.62 -2.90
CA GLU A 198 -24.51 17.23 -3.01
C GLU A 198 -24.09 16.57 -4.33
N GLU A 199 -24.18 17.28 -5.45
CA GLU A 199 -23.70 16.82 -6.76
C GLU A 199 -22.20 16.51 -6.70
N LEU A 200 -21.37 17.43 -6.20
CA LEU A 200 -19.93 17.25 -6.05
C LEU A 200 -19.57 16.12 -5.07
N ALA A 201 -20.33 15.98 -3.99
CA ALA A 201 -20.16 14.87 -3.05
C ALA A 201 -20.46 13.51 -3.71
N GLY A 202 -21.46 13.46 -4.60
CA GLY A 202 -21.78 12.28 -5.41
C GLY A 202 -20.64 11.88 -6.37
N GLU A 203 -19.80 12.83 -6.77
CA GLU A 203 -18.57 12.59 -7.55
C GLU A 203 -17.37 12.15 -6.67
N GLY A 204 -17.57 11.99 -5.36
CA GLY A 204 -16.52 11.60 -4.41
C GLY A 204 -15.67 12.76 -3.91
N LYS A 205 -16.07 14.01 -4.15
CA LYS A 205 -15.43 15.22 -3.65
C LYS A 205 -15.94 15.58 -2.24
N THR A 206 -15.20 16.41 -1.53
CA THR A 206 -15.58 16.89 -0.19
C THR A 206 -15.88 18.38 -0.28
N PRO A 207 -17.16 18.81 -0.29
CA PRO A 207 -17.54 20.22 -0.27
C PRO A 207 -17.16 20.87 1.07
N LEU A 208 -16.65 22.09 0.98
CA LEU A 208 -16.28 22.95 2.10
C LEU A 208 -17.00 24.29 1.97
#